data_43add3981e68906e13508ad342ce7bab
#
_entry.id   43add3981e68906e13508ad342ce7bab
#
_cell.length_a   1.000
_cell.length_b   1.000
_cell.length_c   1.000
_cell.angle_alpha   90.00
_cell.angle_beta   90.00
_cell.angle_gamma   90.00
#
_symmetry.space_group_name_H-M   'P 1'
#
loop_
_entity.id
_entity.type
_entity.pdbx_description
1 polymer ?
#
loop_
_entity_poly.entity_id
_entity_poly.type
_entity_poly.pdbx_seq_one_letter_code
_entity_poly.pdbx_strand_id
1 'polypeptide(L)'
;MAVFPETFIPYYPYFSFVAPAVQMGKDHLRLYEWGVEVPGPVTERLSKAAAQHGMVLVVGVNERDGGSLYNTQLIFDNDGRLLLKRRKITPTYHERMVWGQGDGAGIRAVDTAVGRVGALACWEHYNPLARFALMEEREEIHCAQFPGSMVGQIFADQIEVTIRHHALESGCFVVNATGWLTDEQINSITPDDKLRKALRGGCHTAIISPEGVPLCATITEGEGMAIAELDPALITKRKRMMDSVGHYSRPDIFTLLVDRTANMQVRSRNEEMFDQPYGGLPISTPDEETIPAL
;
A
#
# COMPACT_ATOMS: atom_id res chain seq x y z
N MET A 1 -4.12 -2.93 17.27
CA MET A 1 -3.71 -2.25 16.02
C MET A 1 -4.90 -1.49 15.44
N ALA A 2 -4.66 -0.34 14.82
CA ALA A 2 -5.66 0.39 14.04
C ALA A 2 -5.12 0.68 12.63
N VAL A 3 -5.98 0.48 11.62
CA VAL A 3 -5.65 0.72 10.20
C VAL A 3 -6.62 1.73 9.64
N PHE A 4 -6.10 2.77 9.01
CA PHE A 4 -6.86 3.85 8.39
C PHE A 4 -6.81 3.76 6.86
N PRO A 5 -7.75 4.36 6.14
CA PRO A 5 -7.79 4.31 4.68
C PRO A 5 -6.57 4.88 3.96
N GLU A 6 -6.50 4.62 2.66
CA GLU A 6 -5.50 5.22 1.76
C GLU A 6 -5.58 6.74 1.79
N THR A 7 -4.41 7.39 1.97
CA THR A 7 -4.25 8.85 2.05
C THR A 7 -5.32 9.55 2.90
N PHE A 8 -5.65 8.94 4.04
CA PHE A 8 -6.63 9.46 4.99
C PHE A 8 -6.31 10.89 5.47
N ILE A 9 -5.02 11.23 5.55
CA ILE A 9 -4.57 12.56 5.96
C ILE A 9 -3.87 13.26 4.78
N PRO A 10 -4.36 14.45 4.37
CA PRO A 10 -5.57 15.10 4.82
C PRO A 10 -6.84 14.51 4.17
N TYR A 11 -6.76 14.00 2.94
CA TYR A 11 -7.84 13.33 2.18
C TYR A 11 -7.29 12.75 0.88
N TYR A 12 -8.04 11.79 0.29
CA TYR A 12 -7.73 11.29 -1.06
C TYR A 12 -8.12 12.32 -2.13
N PRO A 13 -7.28 12.57 -3.16
CA PRO A 13 -7.48 13.62 -4.16
C PRO A 13 -8.57 13.28 -5.19
N TYR A 14 -9.81 13.13 -4.76
CA TYR A 14 -10.94 12.82 -5.65
C TYR A 14 -11.12 13.80 -6.81
N PHE A 15 -10.64 15.04 -6.66
CA PHE A 15 -10.64 16.02 -7.74
C PHE A 15 -9.87 15.53 -8.98
N SER A 16 -8.82 14.74 -8.81
CA SER A 16 -8.05 14.18 -9.94
C SER A 16 -8.85 13.17 -10.76
N PHE A 17 -9.88 12.56 -10.17
CA PHE A 17 -10.76 11.62 -10.83
C PHE A 17 -11.88 12.30 -11.61
N VAL A 18 -12.32 13.47 -11.17
CA VAL A 18 -13.51 14.15 -11.71
C VAL A 18 -13.23 15.44 -12.49
N ALA A 19 -12.09 16.09 -12.26
CA ALA A 19 -11.75 17.36 -12.91
C ALA A 19 -10.78 17.18 -14.09
N PRO A 20 -10.93 17.97 -15.18
CA PRO A 20 -9.90 18.05 -16.21
C PRO A 20 -8.57 18.56 -15.64
N ALA A 21 -7.45 18.05 -16.15
CA ALA A 21 -6.11 18.38 -15.66
C ALA A 21 -5.84 19.89 -15.54
N VAL A 22 -6.29 20.67 -16.51
CA VAL A 22 -6.11 22.13 -16.54
C VAL A 22 -6.88 22.87 -15.44
N GLN A 23 -7.83 22.23 -14.79
CA GLN A 23 -8.67 22.84 -13.73
C GLN A 23 -8.22 22.41 -12.31
N MET A 24 -7.33 21.46 -12.18
CA MET A 24 -6.92 20.90 -10.88
C MET A 24 -5.97 21.78 -10.07
N GLY A 25 -5.40 22.84 -10.65
CA GLY A 25 -4.32 23.60 -10.02
C GLY A 25 -4.64 24.14 -8.62
N LYS A 26 -5.87 24.63 -8.40
CA LYS A 26 -6.31 25.14 -7.10
C LYS A 26 -6.44 24.03 -6.05
N ASP A 27 -7.02 22.90 -6.43
CA ASP A 27 -7.23 21.76 -5.52
C ASP A 27 -5.90 21.05 -5.24
N HIS A 28 -5.01 20.99 -6.24
CA HIS A 28 -3.65 20.47 -6.05
C HIS A 28 -2.86 21.35 -5.07
N LEU A 29 -2.91 22.69 -5.22
CA LEU A 29 -2.26 23.61 -4.28
C LEU A 29 -2.78 23.41 -2.86
N ARG A 30 -4.10 23.34 -2.69
CA ARG A 30 -4.71 23.07 -1.39
C ARG A 30 -4.25 21.74 -0.79
N LEU A 31 -4.20 20.67 -1.58
CA LEU A 31 -3.69 19.37 -1.13
C LEU A 31 -2.22 19.46 -0.72
N TYR A 32 -1.41 20.21 -1.47
CA TYR A 32 0.00 20.44 -1.18
C TYR A 32 0.20 21.20 0.13
N GLU A 33 -0.56 22.25 0.37
CA GLU A 33 -0.50 23.04 1.62
C GLU A 33 -0.82 22.19 2.86
N TRP A 34 -1.76 21.25 2.73
CA TRP A 34 -2.17 20.34 3.80
C TRP A 34 -1.39 19.02 3.78
N GLY A 35 -0.48 18.83 2.84
CA GLY A 35 0.38 17.65 2.73
C GLY A 35 1.25 17.45 3.97
N VAL A 36 1.51 16.19 4.29
CA VAL A 36 2.22 15.76 5.49
C VAL A 36 3.71 15.66 5.22
N GLU A 37 4.52 16.42 5.92
CA GLU A 37 5.97 16.22 5.95
C GLU A 37 6.32 15.02 6.84
N VAL A 38 7.24 14.17 6.39
CA VAL A 38 7.68 12.97 7.13
C VAL A 38 9.21 12.95 7.21
N PRO A 39 9.78 13.19 8.43
CA PRO A 39 9.12 13.53 9.71
C PRO A 39 8.56 14.97 9.74
N GLY A 40 7.57 15.20 10.62
CA GLY A 40 6.96 16.50 10.81
C GLY A 40 5.87 16.50 11.88
N PRO A 41 5.20 17.64 12.11
CA PRO A 41 4.26 17.80 13.24
C PRO A 41 3.10 16.78 13.23
N VAL A 42 2.62 16.38 12.04
CA VAL A 42 1.54 15.39 11.92
C VAL A 42 2.05 14.01 12.34
N THR A 43 3.23 13.61 11.87
CA THR A 43 3.83 12.32 12.25
C THR A 43 4.19 12.26 13.73
N GLU A 44 4.60 13.37 14.33
CA GLU A 44 4.83 13.45 15.79
C GLU A 44 3.53 13.24 16.58
N ARG A 45 2.41 13.82 16.12
CA ARG A 45 1.11 13.59 16.76
C ARG A 45 0.63 12.15 16.63
N LEU A 46 0.83 11.53 15.48
CA LEU A 46 0.52 10.10 15.25
C LEU A 46 1.38 9.20 16.14
N SER A 47 2.68 9.48 16.22
CA SER A 47 3.62 8.80 17.10
C SER A 47 3.19 8.87 18.56
N LYS A 48 2.88 10.08 19.04
CA LYS A 48 2.37 10.29 20.42
C LYS A 48 1.05 9.54 20.67
N ALA A 49 0.13 9.55 19.71
CA ALA A 49 -1.13 8.82 19.83
C ALA A 49 -0.91 7.30 19.88
N ALA A 50 -0.04 6.75 19.04
CA ALA A 50 0.33 5.34 19.06
C ALA A 50 0.89 4.95 20.43
N ALA A 51 1.86 5.71 20.96
CA ALA A 51 2.46 5.47 22.29
C ALA A 51 1.45 5.63 23.42
N GLN A 52 0.63 6.70 23.40
CA GLN A 52 -0.34 6.98 24.45
C GLN A 52 -1.39 5.87 24.59
N HIS A 53 -1.79 5.28 23.47
CA HIS A 53 -2.80 4.21 23.45
C HIS A 53 -2.19 2.81 23.40
N GLY A 54 -0.86 2.67 23.39
CA GLY A 54 -0.17 1.38 23.27
C GLY A 54 -0.57 0.61 22.02
N MET A 55 -0.76 1.31 20.88
CA MET A 55 -1.43 0.77 19.69
C MET A 55 -0.55 0.88 18.46
N VAL A 56 -0.35 -0.23 17.76
CA VAL A 56 0.21 -0.20 16.40
C VAL A 56 -0.74 0.55 15.48
N LEU A 57 -0.22 1.52 14.71
CA LEU A 57 -1.01 2.41 13.89
C LEU A 57 -0.51 2.36 12.44
N VAL A 58 -1.44 2.10 11.50
CA VAL A 58 -1.16 2.12 10.06
C VAL A 58 -2.03 3.18 9.40
N VAL A 59 -1.38 4.22 8.84
CA VAL A 59 -2.08 5.40 8.31
C VAL A 59 -1.60 5.75 6.92
N GLY A 60 -2.54 5.96 5.98
CA GLY A 60 -2.27 6.54 4.67
C GLY A 60 -2.21 8.07 4.75
N VAL A 61 -1.18 8.67 4.16
CA VAL A 61 -1.01 10.14 4.13
C VAL A 61 -0.66 10.62 2.73
N ASN A 62 -1.06 11.84 2.39
CA ASN A 62 -0.43 12.60 1.30
C ASN A 62 0.87 13.17 1.82
N GLU A 63 1.99 12.51 1.55
CA GLU A 63 3.31 13.01 1.90
C GLU A 63 3.68 14.18 0.99
N ARG A 64 4.18 15.25 1.59
CA ARG A 64 4.82 16.36 0.89
C ARG A 64 6.33 16.27 1.08
N ASP A 65 7.06 16.18 -0.03
CA ASP A 65 8.52 16.15 -0.03
C ASP A 65 9.05 17.09 -1.12
N GLY A 66 9.71 18.18 -0.72
CA GLY A 66 10.07 19.26 -1.61
C GLY A 66 8.84 19.81 -2.35
N GLY A 67 8.90 19.87 -3.69
CA GLY A 67 7.79 20.31 -4.55
C GLY A 67 6.84 19.20 -4.97
N SER A 68 6.96 17.99 -4.43
CA SER A 68 6.21 16.81 -4.87
C SER A 68 5.29 16.27 -3.78
N LEU A 69 4.20 15.61 -4.22
CA LEU A 69 3.31 14.84 -3.37
C LEU A 69 3.48 13.34 -3.63
N TYR A 70 3.28 12.54 -2.60
CA TYR A 70 3.33 11.08 -2.68
C TYR A 70 2.19 10.46 -1.87
N ASN A 71 1.68 9.35 -2.37
CA ASN A 71 0.80 8.48 -1.61
C ASN A 71 1.65 7.60 -0.70
N THR A 72 1.59 7.82 0.60
CA THR A 72 2.50 7.22 1.55
C THR A 72 1.75 6.50 2.67
N GLN A 73 2.22 5.30 3.00
CA GLN A 73 1.76 4.53 4.15
C GLN A 73 2.81 4.62 5.27
N LEU A 74 2.34 4.87 6.48
CA LEU A 74 3.15 4.96 7.69
C LEU A 74 2.73 3.87 8.66
N ILE A 75 3.70 3.15 9.23
CA ILE A 75 3.48 2.14 10.27
C ILE A 75 4.22 2.59 11.54
N PHE A 76 3.47 2.87 12.59
CA PHE A 76 4.00 3.17 13.93
C PHE A 76 3.80 1.97 14.85
N ASP A 77 4.81 1.67 15.66
CA ASP A 77 4.67 0.66 16.70
C ASP A 77 3.89 1.22 17.91
N ASN A 78 3.54 0.34 18.83
CA ASN A 78 2.78 0.66 20.04
C ASN A 78 3.53 1.60 21.02
N ASP A 79 4.83 1.79 20.85
CA ASP A 79 5.66 2.74 21.58
C ASP A 79 5.84 4.09 20.85
N GLY A 80 5.20 4.24 19.68
CA GLY A 80 5.23 5.45 18.85
C GLY A 80 6.39 5.53 17.86
N ARG A 81 7.30 4.54 17.80
CA ARG A 81 8.35 4.55 16.78
C ARG A 81 7.75 4.38 15.38
N LEU A 82 8.15 5.22 14.44
CA LEU A 82 7.87 5.02 13.02
C LEU A 82 8.75 3.90 12.47
N LEU A 83 8.16 2.73 12.21
CA LEU A 83 8.87 1.54 11.73
C LEU A 83 9.00 1.51 10.21
N LEU A 84 8.00 2.00 9.50
CA LEU A 84 8.00 2.01 8.04
C LEU A 84 7.35 3.28 7.51
N LYS A 85 8.06 3.92 6.57
CA LYS A 85 7.53 4.88 5.60
C LYS A 85 7.68 4.28 4.22
N ARG A 86 6.57 4.04 3.53
CA ARG A 86 6.59 3.56 2.15
C ARG A 86 5.72 4.41 1.25
N ARG A 87 6.24 4.76 0.09
CA ARG A 87 5.48 5.42 -0.98
C ARG A 87 4.87 4.37 -1.90
N LYS A 88 3.64 4.60 -2.36
CA LYS A 88 2.98 3.76 -3.37
C LYS A 88 3.88 3.65 -4.59
N ILE A 89 4.16 2.42 -5.03
CA ILE A 89 5.14 2.14 -6.09
C ILE A 89 4.72 2.87 -7.38
N THR A 90 3.45 2.71 -7.75
CA THR A 90 2.91 3.32 -8.96
C THR A 90 1.54 3.92 -8.67
N PRO A 91 1.38 5.25 -8.73
CA PRO A 91 0.08 5.89 -8.67
C PRO A 91 -0.81 5.40 -9.81
N THR A 92 -2.09 5.16 -9.50
CA THR A 92 -3.04 4.55 -10.41
C THR A 92 -3.68 5.59 -11.31
N TYR A 93 -3.65 5.40 -12.64
CA TYR A 93 -4.37 6.16 -13.65
C TYR A 93 -4.38 7.68 -13.39
N HIS A 94 -5.48 8.25 -12.90
CA HIS A 94 -5.64 9.68 -12.60
C HIS A 94 -4.75 10.17 -11.44
N GLU A 95 -4.35 9.29 -10.53
CA GLU A 95 -3.45 9.63 -9.41
C GLU A 95 -2.08 10.13 -9.90
N ARG A 96 -1.66 9.72 -11.10
CA ARG A 96 -0.39 10.16 -11.73
C ARG A 96 -0.33 11.66 -12.01
N MET A 97 -1.48 12.34 -11.98
CA MET A 97 -1.54 13.78 -12.10
C MET A 97 -1.21 14.49 -10.78
N VAL A 98 -1.18 13.75 -9.67
CA VAL A 98 -0.99 14.28 -8.31
C VAL A 98 0.28 13.76 -7.68
N TRP A 99 0.56 12.45 -7.78
CA TRP A 99 1.60 11.78 -7.02
C TRP A 99 2.77 11.30 -7.87
N GLY A 100 3.97 11.44 -7.28
CA GLY A 100 5.17 10.77 -7.76
C GLY A 100 5.17 9.28 -7.43
N GLN A 101 6.06 8.53 -8.09
CA GLN A 101 6.25 7.09 -7.87
C GLN A 101 7.10 6.84 -6.62
N GLY A 102 6.78 5.74 -5.92
CA GLY A 102 7.64 5.17 -4.90
C GLY A 102 8.75 4.29 -5.48
N ASP A 103 9.50 3.68 -4.59
CA ASP A 103 10.56 2.73 -4.91
C ASP A 103 10.36 1.38 -4.21
N GLY A 104 11.29 0.45 -4.43
CA GLY A 104 11.23 -0.87 -3.82
C GLY A 104 11.67 -0.91 -2.35
N ALA A 105 12.27 0.16 -1.81
CA ALA A 105 12.73 0.19 -0.43
C ALA A 105 11.61 -0.02 0.59
N GLY A 106 10.40 0.41 0.22
CA GLY A 106 9.21 0.26 1.05
C GLY A 106 8.47 -1.09 0.92
N ILE A 107 8.91 -2.00 0.04
CA ILE A 107 8.31 -3.34 -0.09
C ILE A 107 8.91 -4.24 0.99
N ARG A 108 8.44 -4.04 2.23
CA ARG A 108 8.92 -4.74 3.42
C ARG A 108 7.78 -4.98 4.40
N ALA A 109 7.88 -6.07 5.14
CA ALA A 109 7.14 -6.26 6.37
C ALA A 109 8.02 -5.90 7.57
N VAL A 110 7.43 -5.30 8.59
CA VAL A 110 8.12 -4.87 9.81
C VAL A 110 7.61 -5.58 11.04
N ASP A 111 8.52 -5.88 11.97
CA ASP A 111 8.16 -6.48 13.25
C ASP A 111 7.54 -5.42 14.16
N THR A 112 6.34 -5.70 14.66
CA THR A 112 5.56 -4.83 15.53
C THR A 112 5.16 -5.58 16.81
N ALA A 113 4.61 -4.87 17.78
CA ALA A 113 4.08 -5.47 19.00
C ALA A 113 2.93 -6.46 18.76
N VAL A 114 2.32 -6.50 17.57
CA VAL A 114 1.18 -7.38 17.24
C VAL A 114 1.52 -8.45 16.19
N GLY A 115 2.78 -8.56 15.81
CA GLY A 115 3.26 -9.45 14.76
C GLY A 115 3.90 -8.72 13.60
N ARG A 116 4.23 -9.46 12.54
CA ARG A 116 4.91 -8.92 11.37
C ARG A 116 3.91 -8.33 10.38
N VAL A 117 3.99 -7.01 10.16
CA VAL A 117 3.01 -6.23 9.42
C VAL A 117 3.57 -5.78 8.07
N GLY A 118 2.86 -6.10 6.98
CA GLY A 118 3.07 -5.56 5.64
C GLY A 118 1.93 -4.65 5.21
N ALA A 119 2.13 -3.85 4.16
CA ALA A 119 1.09 -2.98 3.65
C ALA A 119 1.23 -2.71 2.15
N LEU A 120 0.08 -2.63 1.45
CA LEU A 120 -0.06 -2.13 0.07
C LEU A 120 -1.25 -1.17 -0.03
N ALA A 121 -1.19 -0.27 -1.03
CA ALA A 121 -2.25 0.69 -1.29
C ALA A 121 -2.99 0.35 -2.59
N CYS A 122 -4.31 0.16 -2.49
CA CYS A 122 -5.24 0.07 -3.60
C CYS A 122 -4.81 -0.96 -4.68
N TRP A 123 -4.70 -0.53 -5.91
CA TRP A 123 -4.36 -1.39 -7.05
C TRP A 123 -2.90 -1.87 -7.09
N GLU A 124 -2.06 -1.49 -6.14
CA GLU A 124 -0.79 -2.20 -5.94
C GLU A 124 -1.01 -3.70 -5.71
N HIS A 125 -2.14 -4.06 -5.10
CA HIS A 125 -2.54 -5.45 -4.92
C HIS A 125 -2.75 -6.21 -6.24
N TYR A 126 -2.94 -5.51 -7.37
CA TYR A 126 -3.04 -6.16 -8.69
C TYR A 126 -1.69 -6.48 -9.30
N ASN A 127 -0.59 -6.01 -8.70
CA ASN A 127 0.76 -6.40 -9.07
C ASN A 127 1.16 -7.70 -8.32
N PRO A 128 1.15 -8.87 -8.98
CA PRO A 128 1.48 -10.13 -8.32
C PRO A 128 2.91 -10.17 -7.79
N LEU A 129 3.85 -9.44 -8.41
CA LEU A 129 5.25 -9.41 -7.99
C LEU A 129 5.41 -8.62 -6.68
N ALA A 130 4.69 -7.51 -6.51
CA ALA A 130 4.69 -6.75 -5.27
C ALA A 130 4.09 -7.56 -4.12
N ARG A 131 2.99 -8.28 -4.36
CA ARG A 131 2.39 -9.18 -3.37
C ARG A 131 3.34 -10.31 -3.00
N PHE A 132 3.96 -10.97 -3.99
CA PHE A 132 4.90 -12.05 -3.74
C PHE A 132 6.12 -11.58 -2.95
N ALA A 133 6.64 -10.38 -3.24
CA ALA A 133 7.76 -9.79 -2.50
C ALA A 133 7.43 -9.55 -1.02
N LEU A 134 6.17 -9.19 -0.69
CA LEU A 134 5.72 -9.07 0.70
C LEU A 134 5.48 -10.43 1.36
N MET A 135 4.93 -11.40 0.63
CA MET A 135 4.76 -12.76 1.15
C MET A 135 6.11 -13.37 1.57
N GLU A 136 7.16 -13.11 0.78
CA GLU A 136 8.52 -13.56 1.08
C GLU A 136 9.07 -12.91 2.36
N GLU A 137 8.70 -11.67 2.65
CA GLU A 137 8.97 -11.00 3.93
C GLU A 137 8.22 -11.63 5.11
N ARG A 138 7.37 -12.64 4.86
CA ARG A 138 6.64 -13.43 5.88
C ARG A 138 5.70 -12.57 6.73
N GLU A 139 4.96 -11.67 6.09
CA GLU A 139 3.92 -10.92 6.79
C GLU A 139 2.90 -11.85 7.44
N GLU A 140 2.49 -11.50 8.65
CA GLU A 140 1.44 -12.18 9.42
C GLU A 140 0.12 -11.42 9.32
N ILE A 141 0.21 -10.10 9.21
CA ILE A 141 -0.90 -9.18 9.03
C ILE A 141 -0.59 -8.26 7.86
N HIS A 142 -1.43 -8.32 6.85
CA HIS A 142 -1.38 -7.43 5.70
C HIS A 142 -2.38 -6.28 5.87
N CYS A 143 -1.91 -5.04 5.79
CA CYS A 143 -2.76 -3.85 5.84
C CYS A 143 -3.05 -3.38 4.42
N ALA A 144 -4.29 -3.57 3.98
CA ALA A 144 -4.79 -3.09 2.71
C ALA A 144 -5.51 -1.75 2.91
N GLN A 145 -5.17 -0.75 2.11
CA GLN A 145 -5.77 0.58 2.18
C GLN A 145 -6.31 0.98 0.82
N PHE A 146 -7.57 1.39 0.76
CA PHE A 146 -8.23 1.85 -0.46
C PHE A 146 -8.92 3.20 -0.23
N PRO A 147 -9.12 4.02 -1.30
CA PRO A 147 -9.78 5.31 -1.14
C PRO A 147 -11.28 5.18 -0.83
N GLY A 148 -11.94 4.14 -1.34
CA GLY A 148 -13.40 4.04 -1.32
C GLY A 148 -14.09 5.15 -2.13
N SER A 149 -15.41 5.26 -1.99
CA SER A 149 -16.23 6.31 -2.63
C SER A 149 -15.91 6.55 -4.12
N MET A 150 -15.81 5.45 -4.88
CA MET A 150 -15.41 5.48 -6.28
C MET A 150 -16.06 4.31 -7.04
N VAL A 151 -16.58 4.56 -8.23
CA VAL A 151 -17.08 3.59 -9.22
C VAL A 151 -18.15 2.60 -8.69
N GLY A 152 -18.73 2.84 -7.52
CA GLY A 152 -19.84 2.06 -6.99
C GLY A 152 -19.51 0.60 -6.65
N GLN A 153 -20.49 -0.28 -6.84
CA GLN A 153 -20.40 -1.69 -6.43
C GLN A 153 -19.25 -2.46 -7.08
N ILE A 154 -18.93 -2.16 -8.35
CA ILE A 154 -17.79 -2.79 -9.05
C ILE A 154 -16.49 -2.65 -8.27
N PHE A 155 -16.24 -1.46 -7.68
CA PHE A 155 -15.01 -1.25 -6.92
C PHE A 155 -15.02 -2.01 -5.60
N ALA A 156 -16.18 -2.04 -4.92
CA ALA A 156 -16.34 -2.83 -3.70
C ALA A 156 -16.11 -4.33 -3.96
N ASP A 157 -16.66 -4.88 -5.04
CA ASP A 157 -16.46 -6.28 -5.43
C ASP A 157 -14.99 -6.58 -5.76
N GLN A 158 -14.31 -5.66 -6.43
CA GLN A 158 -12.87 -5.78 -6.74
C GLN A 158 -12.02 -5.76 -5.46
N ILE A 159 -12.36 -4.90 -4.50
CA ILE A 159 -11.69 -4.87 -3.19
C ILE A 159 -11.89 -6.21 -2.48
N GLU A 160 -13.13 -6.71 -2.40
CA GLU A 160 -13.44 -7.98 -1.73
C GLU A 160 -12.62 -9.13 -2.32
N VAL A 161 -12.64 -9.30 -3.65
CA VAL A 161 -11.86 -10.34 -4.33
C VAL A 161 -10.37 -10.21 -4.01
N THR A 162 -9.85 -8.99 -4.05
CA THR A 162 -8.44 -8.69 -3.85
C THR A 162 -7.96 -9.07 -2.45
N ILE A 163 -8.66 -8.61 -1.41
CA ILE A 163 -8.25 -8.82 -0.01
C ILE A 163 -8.41 -10.28 0.41
N ARG A 164 -9.45 -10.96 -0.05
CA ARG A 164 -9.69 -12.38 0.20
C ARG A 164 -8.66 -13.25 -0.52
N HIS A 165 -8.34 -12.90 -1.77
CA HIS A 165 -7.31 -13.61 -2.53
C HIS A 165 -5.92 -13.44 -1.89
N HIS A 166 -5.57 -12.21 -1.48
CA HIS A 166 -4.29 -11.98 -0.79
C HIS A 166 -4.17 -12.82 0.48
N ALA A 167 -5.22 -12.86 1.31
CA ALA A 167 -5.24 -13.67 2.53
C ALA A 167 -5.04 -15.16 2.24
N LEU A 168 -5.71 -15.70 1.21
CA LEU A 168 -5.58 -17.11 0.80
C LEU A 168 -4.18 -17.44 0.26
N GLU A 169 -3.62 -16.57 -0.58
CA GLU A 169 -2.35 -16.78 -1.27
C GLU A 169 -1.17 -16.67 -0.30
N SER A 170 -1.20 -15.68 0.59
CA SER A 170 -0.14 -15.42 1.58
C SER A 170 -0.26 -16.27 2.85
N GLY A 171 -1.46 -16.75 3.16
CA GLY A 171 -1.76 -17.41 4.43
C GLY A 171 -1.66 -16.48 5.63
N CYS A 172 -1.90 -15.16 5.45
CA CYS A 172 -1.89 -14.14 6.51
C CYS A 172 -3.29 -13.55 6.75
N PHE A 173 -3.45 -12.77 7.82
CA PHE A 173 -4.63 -11.93 7.99
C PHE A 173 -4.55 -10.71 7.07
N VAL A 174 -5.71 -10.26 6.58
CA VAL A 174 -5.79 -8.97 5.87
C VAL A 174 -6.73 -8.04 6.63
N VAL A 175 -6.20 -6.88 7.01
CA VAL A 175 -6.97 -5.78 7.61
C VAL A 175 -7.14 -4.70 6.57
N ASN A 176 -8.34 -4.57 6.03
CA ASN A 176 -8.65 -3.61 4.98
C ASN A 176 -9.46 -2.44 5.49
N ALA A 177 -9.01 -1.22 5.19
CA ALA A 177 -9.72 0.02 5.45
C ALA A 177 -9.99 0.78 4.16
N THR A 178 -11.26 1.21 3.97
CA THR A 178 -11.69 2.04 2.85
C THR A 178 -12.23 3.38 3.32
N GLY A 179 -11.94 4.45 2.57
CA GLY A 179 -12.55 5.75 2.80
C GLY A 179 -14.04 5.78 2.47
N TRP A 180 -14.73 6.78 2.98
CA TRP A 180 -16.12 7.08 2.67
C TRP A 180 -16.32 8.59 2.51
N LEU A 181 -17.11 9.00 1.51
CA LEU A 181 -17.52 10.38 1.33
C LEU A 181 -19.00 10.53 1.64
N THR A 182 -19.34 11.52 2.47
CA THR A 182 -20.73 11.94 2.66
C THR A 182 -21.25 12.65 1.42
N ASP A 183 -22.57 12.76 1.30
CA ASP A 183 -23.21 13.52 0.20
C ASP A 183 -22.76 15.00 0.18
N GLU A 184 -22.52 15.59 1.35
CA GLU A 184 -22.00 16.97 1.44
C GLU A 184 -20.59 17.07 0.85
N GLN A 185 -19.71 16.13 1.19
CA GLN A 185 -18.35 16.07 0.63
C GLN A 185 -18.38 15.85 -0.89
N ILE A 186 -19.18 14.91 -1.37
CA ILE A 186 -19.37 14.66 -2.81
C ILE A 186 -19.84 15.91 -3.55
N ASN A 187 -20.83 16.63 -2.99
CA ASN A 187 -21.36 17.86 -3.55
C ASN A 187 -20.31 18.99 -3.59
N SER A 188 -19.36 18.99 -2.64
CA SER A 188 -18.27 19.96 -2.62
C SER A 188 -17.18 19.68 -3.66
N ILE A 189 -17.02 18.40 -4.06
CA ILE A 189 -16.00 17.97 -5.02
C ILE A 189 -16.40 18.33 -6.46
N THR A 190 -17.68 18.10 -6.83
CA THR A 190 -18.15 18.34 -8.20
C THR A 190 -19.62 18.73 -8.24
N PRO A 191 -20.00 19.70 -9.11
CA PRO A 191 -21.41 20.04 -9.36
C PRO A 191 -22.08 19.08 -10.35
N ASP A 192 -21.35 18.21 -11.06
CA ASP A 192 -21.90 17.31 -12.09
C ASP A 192 -22.54 16.08 -11.47
N ASP A 193 -23.81 15.85 -11.73
CA ASP A 193 -24.58 14.73 -11.17
C ASP A 193 -24.08 13.35 -11.61
N LYS A 194 -23.50 13.22 -12.81
CA LYS A 194 -22.94 11.95 -13.27
C LYS A 194 -21.66 11.63 -12.50
N LEU A 195 -20.82 12.64 -12.29
CA LEU A 195 -19.58 12.50 -11.53
C LEU A 195 -19.88 12.27 -10.03
N ARG A 196 -20.91 12.92 -9.47
CA ARG A 196 -21.37 12.64 -8.10
C ARG A 196 -21.78 11.15 -7.94
N LYS A 197 -22.49 10.59 -8.92
CA LYS A 197 -22.84 9.16 -8.90
C LYS A 197 -21.60 8.28 -8.95
N ALA A 198 -20.57 8.66 -9.69
CA ALA A 198 -19.30 7.93 -9.76
C ALA A 198 -18.47 7.98 -8.46
N LEU A 199 -18.75 8.95 -7.57
CA LEU A 199 -18.13 9.08 -6.25
C LEU A 199 -18.91 8.38 -5.14
N ARG A 200 -19.98 7.66 -5.44
CA ARG A 200 -20.80 6.93 -4.46
C ARG A 200 -20.43 5.45 -4.43
N GLY A 201 -20.57 4.84 -3.26
CA GLY A 201 -20.27 3.41 -3.06
C GLY A 201 -18.80 3.09 -3.16
N GLY A 202 -18.47 1.85 -3.54
CA GLY A 202 -17.07 1.40 -3.70
C GLY A 202 -16.31 1.23 -2.39
N CYS A 203 -17.01 1.04 -1.26
CA CYS A 203 -16.40 0.80 0.04
C CYS A 203 -16.56 -0.66 0.44
N HIS A 204 -15.52 -1.23 1.02
CA HIS A 204 -15.51 -2.59 1.52
C HIS A 204 -14.46 -2.73 2.64
N THR A 205 -14.77 -2.22 3.83
CA THR A 205 -13.90 -2.35 5.01
C THR A 205 -14.16 -3.69 5.67
N ALA A 206 -13.11 -4.51 5.80
CA ALA A 206 -13.24 -5.88 6.32
C ALA A 206 -11.94 -6.38 6.96
N ILE A 207 -12.04 -7.37 7.83
CA ILE A 207 -10.92 -8.11 8.38
C ILE A 207 -11.07 -9.57 7.92
N ILE A 208 -10.07 -10.07 7.23
CA ILE A 208 -10.09 -11.39 6.56
C ILE A 208 -9.11 -12.34 7.25
N SER A 209 -9.56 -13.56 7.53
CA SER A 209 -8.72 -14.63 8.06
C SER A 209 -7.77 -15.20 7.00
N PRO A 210 -6.71 -15.93 7.38
CA PRO A 210 -5.84 -16.66 6.44
C PRO A 210 -6.58 -17.67 5.53
N GLU A 211 -7.81 -18.04 5.87
CA GLU A 211 -8.68 -18.90 5.07
C GLU A 211 -9.54 -18.10 4.05
N GLY A 212 -9.34 -16.78 3.93
CA GLY A 212 -10.09 -15.91 3.01
C GLY A 212 -11.51 -15.61 3.47
N VAL A 213 -11.84 -15.79 4.76
CA VAL A 213 -13.18 -15.60 5.33
C VAL A 213 -13.22 -14.33 6.18
N PRO A 214 -14.24 -13.47 6.04
CA PRO A 214 -14.42 -12.32 6.91
C PRO A 214 -14.59 -12.74 8.39
N LEU A 215 -13.91 -12.04 9.29
CA LEU A 215 -13.95 -12.28 10.74
C LEU A 215 -14.98 -11.42 11.48
N CYS A 216 -15.51 -10.41 10.81
CA CYS A 216 -16.55 -9.52 11.35
C CYS A 216 -17.47 -9.04 10.22
N ALA A 217 -18.53 -8.32 10.58
CA ALA A 217 -19.40 -7.69 9.59
C ALA A 217 -18.61 -6.69 8.73
N THR A 218 -18.75 -6.80 7.42
CA THR A 218 -18.15 -5.88 6.45
C THR A 218 -18.90 -4.56 6.46
N ILE A 219 -18.17 -3.44 6.41
CA ILE A 219 -18.74 -2.10 6.27
C ILE A 219 -18.63 -1.69 4.81
N THR A 220 -19.80 -1.46 4.18
CA THR A 220 -19.89 -1.10 2.75
C THR A 220 -20.40 0.32 2.53
N GLU A 221 -20.85 0.99 3.59
CA GLU A 221 -21.31 2.38 3.54
C GLU A 221 -21.21 3.05 4.92
N GLY A 222 -21.11 4.38 4.92
CA GLY A 222 -21.07 5.18 6.13
C GLY A 222 -19.73 5.10 6.87
N GLU A 223 -19.69 5.86 7.97
CA GLU A 223 -18.58 5.82 8.91
C GLU A 223 -18.76 4.67 9.89
N GLY A 224 -17.67 3.95 10.17
CA GLY A 224 -17.73 2.82 11.09
C GLY A 224 -16.35 2.23 11.37
N MET A 225 -16.33 1.22 12.23
CA MET A 225 -15.14 0.52 12.65
C MET A 225 -15.37 -0.99 12.63
N ALA A 226 -14.64 -1.71 11.80
CA ALA A 226 -14.60 -3.18 11.81
C ALA A 226 -13.61 -3.62 12.90
N ILE A 227 -14.03 -4.54 13.76
CA ILE A 227 -13.22 -5.03 14.89
C ILE A 227 -13.27 -6.56 14.90
N ALA A 228 -12.10 -7.19 15.04
CA ALA A 228 -11.97 -8.63 15.23
C ALA A 228 -10.75 -8.97 16.08
N GLU A 229 -10.80 -10.10 16.77
CA GLU A 229 -9.63 -10.73 17.36
C GLU A 229 -8.94 -11.64 16.33
N LEU A 230 -7.61 -11.58 16.28
CA LEU A 230 -6.81 -12.37 15.35
C LEU A 230 -6.10 -13.48 16.14
N ASP A 231 -6.40 -14.76 15.83
CA ASP A 231 -5.71 -15.91 16.39
C ASP A 231 -4.52 -16.29 15.49
N PRO A 232 -3.25 -16.04 15.88
CA PRO A 232 -2.08 -16.35 15.07
C PRO A 232 -1.95 -17.83 14.69
N ALA A 233 -2.58 -18.73 15.45
CA ALA A 233 -2.56 -20.15 15.14
C ALA A 233 -3.23 -20.48 13.78
N LEU A 234 -4.13 -19.63 13.30
CA LEU A 234 -4.75 -19.76 11.98
C LEU A 234 -3.74 -19.63 10.84
N ILE A 235 -2.70 -18.79 11.01
CA ILE A 235 -1.59 -18.66 10.03
C ILE A 235 -0.88 -20.00 9.87
N THR A 236 -0.45 -20.59 10.99
CA THR A 236 0.23 -21.89 10.99
C THR A 236 -0.66 -22.98 10.42
N LYS A 237 -1.95 -23.01 10.82
CA LYS A 237 -2.92 -23.98 10.31
C LYS A 237 -3.07 -23.87 8.78
N ARG A 238 -3.14 -22.65 8.23
CA ARG A 238 -3.27 -22.43 6.80
C ARG A 238 -2.00 -22.79 6.05
N LYS A 239 -0.85 -22.27 6.51
CA LYS A 239 0.44 -22.50 5.85
C LYS A 239 0.90 -23.94 5.88
N ARG A 240 0.49 -24.75 6.87
CA ARG A 240 0.73 -26.19 6.87
C ARG A 240 0.20 -26.88 5.59
N MET A 241 -0.92 -26.39 5.05
CA MET A 241 -1.52 -26.97 3.85
C MET A 241 -0.91 -26.39 2.57
N MET A 242 -0.65 -25.09 2.58
CA MET A 242 -0.12 -24.36 1.42
C MET A 242 0.59 -23.10 1.88
N ASP A 243 1.90 -23.07 1.75
CA ASP A 243 2.76 -21.91 1.98
C ASP A 243 3.43 -21.51 0.66
N SER A 244 2.92 -20.44 0.05
CA SER A 244 3.34 -19.98 -1.28
C SER A 244 4.82 -19.64 -1.38
N VAL A 245 5.44 -19.21 -0.28
CA VAL A 245 6.88 -18.89 -0.18
C VAL A 245 7.70 -19.94 0.60
N GLY A 246 7.03 -20.98 1.06
CA GLY A 246 7.62 -22.14 1.73
C GLY A 246 7.62 -23.39 0.83
N HIS A 247 6.97 -24.46 1.30
CA HIS A 247 6.99 -25.76 0.64
C HIS A 247 6.26 -25.83 -0.72
N TYR A 248 5.49 -24.81 -1.11
CA TYR A 248 4.91 -24.65 -2.45
C TYR A 248 5.76 -23.80 -3.40
N SER A 249 6.80 -23.12 -2.90
CA SER A 249 7.68 -22.35 -3.77
C SER A 249 8.57 -23.27 -4.63
N ARG A 250 8.90 -22.82 -5.80
CA ARG A 250 9.77 -23.50 -6.76
C ARG A 250 10.90 -22.56 -7.19
N PRO A 251 11.86 -22.25 -6.29
CA PRO A 251 12.98 -21.35 -6.60
C PRO A 251 13.92 -21.90 -7.69
N ASP A 252 13.84 -23.20 -7.97
CA ASP A 252 14.48 -23.87 -9.09
C ASP A 252 13.86 -23.49 -10.47
N ILE A 253 12.63 -22.95 -10.47
CA ILE A 253 11.92 -22.54 -11.70
C ILE A 253 11.69 -21.02 -11.73
N PHE A 254 11.30 -20.42 -10.60
CA PHE A 254 10.90 -19.02 -10.52
C PHE A 254 11.72 -18.30 -9.45
N THR A 255 12.39 -17.22 -9.86
CA THR A 255 13.09 -16.31 -8.94
C THR A 255 12.63 -14.89 -9.21
N LEU A 256 12.17 -14.19 -8.16
CA LEU A 256 11.84 -12.78 -8.20
C LEU A 256 13.06 -11.97 -7.73
N LEU A 257 13.55 -11.07 -8.59
CA LEU A 257 14.55 -10.07 -8.22
C LEU A 257 13.84 -8.76 -7.83
N VAL A 258 14.12 -8.25 -6.66
CA VAL A 258 13.55 -7.00 -6.16
C VAL A 258 14.68 -6.04 -5.83
N ASP A 259 14.72 -4.89 -6.49
CA ASP A 259 15.59 -3.80 -6.08
C ASP A 259 14.94 -3.06 -4.90
N ARG A 260 15.53 -3.19 -3.72
CA ARG A 260 15.10 -2.51 -2.49
C ARG A 260 15.96 -1.28 -2.17
N THR A 261 16.68 -0.78 -3.14
CA THR A 261 17.44 0.46 -2.99
C THR A 261 16.50 1.65 -2.99
N ALA A 262 16.68 2.56 -2.03
CA ALA A 262 15.95 3.82 -2.04
C ALA A 262 16.38 4.68 -3.23
N ASN A 263 15.40 5.24 -3.95
CA ASN A 263 15.68 6.14 -5.06
C ASN A 263 16.32 7.44 -4.55
N MET A 264 17.55 7.69 -4.98
CA MET A 264 18.27 8.93 -4.73
C MET A 264 18.44 9.69 -6.04
N GLN A 265 17.98 10.95 -6.08
CA GLN A 265 18.09 11.78 -7.28
C GLN A 265 19.54 12.20 -7.58
N VAL A 266 20.37 12.27 -6.55
CA VAL A 266 21.77 12.62 -6.65
C VAL A 266 22.60 11.66 -5.79
N ARG A 267 23.59 11.04 -6.39
CA ARG A 267 24.60 10.25 -5.67
C ARG A 267 25.95 10.97 -5.78
N SER A 268 26.67 11.09 -4.67
CA SER A 268 28.02 11.67 -4.69
C SER A 268 28.99 10.71 -5.38
N ARG A 269 29.89 11.25 -6.22
CA ARG A 269 30.91 10.46 -6.94
C ARG A 269 31.95 9.81 -6.01
N ASN A 270 32.03 10.25 -4.76
CA ASN A 270 32.99 9.76 -3.76
C ASN A 270 32.48 8.59 -2.93
N GLU A 271 31.25 8.14 -3.13
CA GLU A 271 30.73 6.93 -2.50
C GLU A 271 31.10 5.73 -3.38
N GLU A 272 31.78 4.74 -2.81
CA GLU A 272 32.27 3.50 -3.46
C GLU A 272 31.14 2.61 -4.08
N MET A 273 29.95 3.15 -4.25
CA MET A 273 28.77 2.45 -4.76
C MET A 273 28.62 2.50 -6.29
N PHE A 274 29.59 3.06 -7.03
CA PHE A 274 29.51 3.09 -8.51
C PHE A 274 29.88 1.77 -9.18
N ASP A 275 30.41 0.80 -8.45
CA ASP A 275 30.81 -0.50 -9.00
C ASP A 275 29.67 -1.55 -9.02
N GLN A 276 28.45 -1.19 -8.63
CA GLN A 276 27.31 -2.06 -8.88
C GLN A 276 26.57 -1.55 -10.12
N PRO A 277 26.69 -2.24 -11.25
CA PRO A 277 25.84 -1.93 -12.40
C PRO A 277 24.38 -2.05 -11.97
N TYR A 278 23.55 -1.10 -12.37
CA TYR A 278 22.10 -1.20 -12.32
C TYR A 278 21.70 -2.63 -12.61
N GLY A 279 21.30 -3.39 -11.58
CA GLY A 279 20.70 -4.72 -11.64
C GLY A 279 20.87 -5.56 -12.90
N GLY A 280 21.86 -5.30 -13.69
CA GLY A 280 22.20 -6.12 -14.83
C GLY A 280 22.82 -7.41 -14.30
N LEU A 281 22.15 -8.53 -14.52
CA LEU A 281 22.83 -9.82 -14.57
C LEU A 281 24.12 -9.63 -15.36
N PRO A 282 25.27 -10.15 -14.90
CA PRO A 282 26.45 -10.14 -15.73
C PRO A 282 26.08 -10.75 -17.08
N ILE A 283 26.13 -9.94 -18.12
CA ILE A 283 26.09 -10.46 -19.48
C ILE A 283 27.37 -11.27 -19.58
N SER A 284 27.25 -12.59 -19.42
CA SER A 284 28.33 -13.49 -19.80
C SER A 284 28.57 -13.22 -21.28
N THR A 285 29.67 -12.55 -21.60
CA THR A 285 30.21 -12.57 -22.97
C THR A 285 30.36 -14.05 -23.30
N PRO A 286 29.79 -14.53 -24.41
CA PRO A 286 30.08 -15.88 -24.87
C PRO A 286 31.59 -15.97 -25.04
N ASP A 287 32.22 -16.95 -24.38
CA ASP A 287 33.61 -17.29 -24.64
C ASP A 287 33.78 -17.48 -26.14
N GLU A 288 34.68 -16.72 -26.73
CA GLU A 288 35.14 -16.87 -28.13
C GLU A 288 35.94 -18.17 -28.30
N GLU A 289 35.44 -19.29 -27.85
CA GLU A 289 36.05 -20.58 -28.20
C GLU A 289 34.98 -21.63 -28.39
N THR A 290 34.72 -21.94 -29.64
CA THR A 290 34.29 -23.18 -30.29
C THR A 290 33.27 -22.92 -31.40
N ILE A 291 33.73 -22.39 -32.51
CA ILE A 291 33.11 -22.70 -33.80
C ILE A 291 33.96 -23.83 -34.40
N PRO A 292 33.45 -25.05 -34.53
CA PRO A 292 34.12 -26.06 -35.36
C PRO A 292 34.02 -25.63 -36.81
N ALA A 293 35.15 -25.59 -37.49
CA ALA A 293 35.22 -25.39 -38.93
C ALA A 293 34.44 -26.50 -39.66
N LEU A 294 33.54 -26.10 -40.55
CA LEU A 294 33.07 -26.86 -41.70
C LEU A 294 33.47 -26.13 -42.97
#